data_9b0f6cd7fc4dc33031aa6a1d58be0dee
#
_entry.id   9b0f6cd7fc4dc33031aa6a1d58be0dee
#
_cell.length_a   1.000
_cell.length_b   1.000
_cell.length_c   1.000
_cell.angle_alpha   90.00
_cell.angle_beta   90.00
_cell.angle_gamma   90.00
#
_symmetry.space_group_name_H-M   'P 1'
#
loop_
_entity.id
_entity.type
_entity.pdbx_description
1 polymer ?
#
loop_
_entity_poly.entity_id
_entity_poly.type
_entity_poly.pdbx_seq_one_letter_code
_entity_poly.pdbx_strand_id
1 'polypeptide(L)'
;MRVRFAFLALVAALAGCSMVPERSAERNRSANAGPDEWYSSPVVQPLPAPRSEAAGQCLSQLGQMGAQYAPLPDRYIDQGCTNLATVQLAALPSDRSTLGVSNLGPVTCEVSQVFAAWARFGVDRAARQILGSGLRDIETFGSYSCRNVAGTSRRSGHATGAAIDVSAFVLEDGRRITVRGGWHGGTSNEREFLRVIQRSACKRFATVLSPDYNSAHHDHLHVEGVIGSSSYCR
;
A
#
# COMPACT_ATOMS: atom_id res chain seq x y z
N MET A 1 -59.03 -13.29 18.87
CA MET A 1 -58.76 -12.68 20.19
C MET A 1 -57.80 -11.53 19.95
N ARG A 2 -58.29 -10.29 20.15
CA ARG A 2 -57.50 -9.07 19.95
C ARG A 2 -57.05 -8.61 21.35
N VAL A 3 -55.72 -8.40 21.54
CA VAL A 3 -55.23 -7.69 22.73
C VAL A 3 -54.43 -6.49 22.24
N ARG A 4 -55.00 -5.31 22.50
CA ARG A 4 -54.37 -4.00 22.31
C ARG A 4 -53.73 -3.62 23.65
N PHE A 5 -52.46 -3.32 23.67
CA PHE A 5 -51.82 -2.60 24.76
C PHE A 5 -51.47 -1.18 24.31
N ALA A 6 -52.12 -0.24 24.97
CA ALA A 6 -51.79 1.18 24.90
C ALA A 6 -50.70 1.47 25.94
N PHE A 7 -49.63 2.15 25.55
CA PHE A 7 -48.68 2.73 26.51
C PHE A 7 -48.77 4.26 26.47
N LEU A 8 -49.06 4.78 27.64
CA LEU A 8 -49.11 6.19 27.96
C LEU A 8 -47.68 6.79 27.88
N ALA A 9 -47.63 7.98 27.27
CA ALA A 9 -46.48 8.87 27.36
C ALA A 9 -46.53 9.67 28.65
N LEU A 10 -45.43 9.65 29.42
CA LEU A 10 -45.23 10.53 30.58
C LEU A 10 -44.14 11.53 30.22
N VAL A 11 -44.53 12.79 30.04
CA VAL A 11 -43.63 13.94 29.85
C VAL A 11 -43.32 14.51 31.21
N ALA A 12 -42.06 14.48 31.64
CA ALA A 12 -41.55 15.20 32.80
C ALA A 12 -40.65 16.34 32.34
N ALA A 13 -41.14 17.58 32.48
CA ALA A 13 -40.34 18.78 32.29
C ALA A 13 -39.62 19.10 33.61
N LEU A 14 -38.30 19.17 33.57
CA LEU A 14 -37.47 19.69 34.66
C LEU A 14 -36.81 20.98 34.19
N ALA A 15 -37.31 22.12 34.66
CA ALA A 15 -36.66 23.41 34.58
C ALA A 15 -35.59 23.49 35.68
N GLY A 16 -34.33 23.59 35.30
CA GLY A 16 -33.20 23.83 36.19
C GLY A 16 -32.58 25.19 35.92
N CYS A 17 -32.81 26.15 36.81
CA CYS A 17 -32.11 27.43 36.84
C CYS A 17 -30.67 27.22 37.33
N SER A 18 -29.69 27.55 36.50
CA SER A 18 -28.28 27.64 36.90
C SER A 18 -27.93 29.10 37.19
N MET A 19 -27.76 29.44 38.46
CA MET A 19 -27.13 30.70 38.87
C MET A 19 -25.62 30.59 38.63
N VAL A 20 -25.08 31.49 37.81
CA VAL A 20 -23.64 31.70 37.66
C VAL A 20 -23.22 32.80 38.60
N PRO A 21 -22.25 32.63 39.51
CA PRO A 21 -21.69 33.73 40.26
C PRO A 21 -20.70 34.54 39.43
N GLU A 22 -20.98 35.82 39.25
CA GLU A 22 -19.98 36.80 38.77
C GLU A 22 -18.83 36.90 39.77
N ARG A 23 -17.63 36.58 39.30
CA ARG A 23 -16.38 36.90 40.00
C ARG A 23 -15.81 38.21 39.47
N SER A 24 -15.79 39.15 40.34
CA SER A 24 -15.18 40.49 40.16
C SER A 24 -13.72 40.35 39.75
N ALA A 25 -13.37 41.05 38.68
CA ALA A 25 -11.97 41.19 38.25
C ALA A 25 -11.26 42.21 39.14
N GLU A 26 -10.38 41.76 39.97
CA GLU A 26 -9.34 42.60 40.56
C GLU A 26 -8.27 42.92 39.55
N ARG A 27 -8.19 44.20 39.24
CA ARG A 27 -7.16 44.85 38.41
C ARG A 27 -5.86 44.92 39.21
N ASN A 28 -4.93 44.01 38.99
CA ASN A 28 -3.55 44.20 39.45
C ASN A 28 -2.71 44.66 38.27
N ARG A 29 -2.49 45.98 38.18
CA ARG A 29 -1.48 46.57 37.29
C ARG A 29 -0.12 46.36 37.93
N SER A 30 0.67 45.50 37.37
CA SER A 30 2.12 45.55 37.56
C SER A 30 2.75 45.74 36.19
N ALA A 31 3.29 46.92 35.99
CA ALA A 31 4.08 47.30 34.84
C ALA A 31 5.43 46.61 34.91
N ASN A 32 5.74 45.80 33.90
CA ASN A 32 7.06 45.62 33.32
C ASN A 32 6.88 44.89 31.99
N ALA A 33 6.62 45.68 30.95
CA ALA A 33 6.75 45.24 29.58
C ALA A 33 8.21 45.31 29.19
N GLY A 34 8.90 44.19 29.17
CA GLY A 34 10.15 44.02 28.42
C GLY A 34 9.79 43.80 26.93
N PRO A 35 10.56 44.35 26.00
CA PRO A 35 10.31 44.20 24.59
C PRO A 35 10.98 42.91 24.08
N ASP A 36 10.30 41.79 24.25
CA ASP A 36 10.65 40.53 23.58
C ASP A 36 9.38 39.78 23.17
N GLU A 37 8.61 40.43 22.32
CA GLU A 37 7.65 39.73 21.49
C GLU A 37 8.45 38.96 20.44
N TRP A 38 8.82 37.72 20.77
CA TRP A 38 9.39 36.77 19.83
C TRP A 38 8.38 36.59 18.71
N TYR A 39 8.59 37.30 17.61
CA TYR A 39 7.99 37.00 16.34
C TYR A 39 8.38 35.56 16.00
N SER A 40 7.51 34.63 16.33
CA SER A 40 7.58 33.28 15.78
C SER A 40 7.35 33.42 14.28
N SER A 41 8.43 33.62 13.55
CA SER A 41 8.39 33.56 12.09
C SER A 41 7.71 32.25 11.73
N PRO A 42 6.69 32.27 10.84
CA PRO A 42 6.08 31.04 10.40
C PRO A 42 7.21 30.15 9.88
N VAL A 43 7.33 28.94 10.43
CA VAL A 43 8.27 27.94 9.92
C VAL A 43 7.82 27.65 8.50
N VAL A 44 8.45 28.32 7.55
CA VAL A 44 8.27 28.06 6.12
C VAL A 44 8.83 26.66 5.91
N GLN A 45 7.95 25.68 5.86
CA GLN A 45 8.36 24.33 5.46
C GLN A 45 8.97 24.46 4.06
N PRO A 46 10.22 24.00 3.87
CA PRO A 46 10.81 24.00 2.54
C PRO A 46 9.86 23.29 1.58
N LEU A 47 9.57 23.91 0.45
CA LEU A 47 8.85 23.23 -0.63
C LEU A 47 9.61 21.93 -0.94
N PRO A 48 8.91 20.80 -1.15
CA PRO A 48 9.57 19.56 -1.52
C PRO A 48 10.42 19.83 -2.76
N ALA A 49 11.67 19.35 -2.75
CA ALA A 49 12.59 19.50 -3.87
C ALA A 49 11.91 19.01 -5.16
N PRO A 50 12.09 19.70 -6.30
CA PRO A 50 11.53 19.27 -7.56
C PRO A 50 12.03 17.87 -7.88
N ARG A 51 11.12 16.97 -8.28
CA ARG A 51 11.47 15.62 -8.70
C ARG A 51 12.41 15.66 -9.90
N SER A 52 13.29 14.68 -10.00
CA SER A 52 14.12 14.52 -11.20
C SER A 52 13.24 14.33 -12.45
N GLU A 53 13.73 14.72 -13.61
CA GLU A 53 13.05 14.52 -14.88
C GLU A 53 12.68 13.05 -15.11
N ALA A 54 13.60 12.13 -14.81
CA ALA A 54 13.36 10.69 -14.88
C ALA A 54 12.20 10.23 -14.00
N ALA A 55 12.11 10.75 -12.77
CA ALA A 55 10.98 10.45 -11.89
C ALA A 55 9.65 11.00 -12.44
N GLY A 56 9.66 12.20 -13.05
CA GLY A 56 8.50 12.78 -13.71
C GLY A 56 8.03 11.95 -14.91
N GLN A 57 8.96 11.49 -15.73
CA GLN A 57 8.68 10.62 -16.88
C GLN A 57 8.09 9.27 -16.42
N CYS A 58 8.67 8.65 -15.39
CA CYS A 58 8.15 7.42 -14.83
C CYS A 58 6.70 7.58 -14.36
N LEU A 59 6.39 8.63 -13.61
CA LEU A 59 5.03 8.89 -13.15
C LEU A 59 4.05 9.09 -14.31
N SER A 60 4.44 9.85 -15.33
CA SER A 60 3.62 10.03 -16.53
C SER A 60 3.31 8.71 -17.22
N GLN A 61 4.31 7.84 -17.40
CA GLN A 61 4.14 6.53 -18.01
C GLN A 61 3.24 5.63 -17.15
N LEU A 62 3.41 5.61 -15.82
CA LEU A 62 2.57 4.85 -14.91
C LEU A 62 1.09 5.26 -15.03
N GLY A 63 0.82 6.57 -15.13
CA GLY A 63 -0.53 7.10 -15.38
C GLY A 63 -1.08 6.70 -16.75
N GLN A 64 -0.26 6.76 -17.81
CA GLN A 64 -0.66 6.33 -19.16
C GLN A 64 -1.00 4.83 -19.23
N MET A 65 -0.39 4.01 -18.38
CA MET A 65 -0.75 2.60 -18.23
C MET A 65 -2.13 2.40 -17.58
N GLY A 66 -2.73 3.43 -17.00
CA GLY A 66 -4.03 3.38 -16.30
C GLY A 66 -3.94 3.00 -14.82
N ALA A 67 -2.77 3.05 -14.21
CA ALA A 67 -2.62 2.87 -12.77
C ALA A 67 -3.14 4.10 -12.01
N GLN A 68 -3.79 3.87 -10.87
CA GLN A 68 -4.19 4.93 -9.94
C GLN A 68 -3.16 4.96 -8.79
N TYR A 69 -2.56 6.11 -8.57
CA TYR A 69 -1.50 6.27 -7.58
C TYR A 69 -1.40 7.70 -7.05
N ALA A 70 -0.80 7.83 -5.88
CA ALA A 70 -0.35 9.10 -5.32
C ALA A 70 1.18 9.12 -5.22
N PRO A 71 1.88 10.12 -5.78
CA PRO A 71 3.31 10.27 -5.57
C PRO A 71 3.61 10.60 -4.12
N LEU A 72 4.61 9.96 -3.53
CA LEU A 72 5.03 10.18 -2.14
C LEU A 72 6.27 11.09 -2.07
N PRO A 73 6.42 11.91 -1.03
CA PRO A 73 7.62 12.71 -0.83
C PRO A 73 8.85 11.82 -0.63
N ASP A 74 9.98 12.26 -1.17
CA ASP A 74 11.26 11.59 -0.96
C ASP A 74 11.67 11.64 0.51
N ARG A 75 12.12 10.51 1.06
CA ARG A 75 12.54 10.37 2.46
C ARG A 75 13.81 9.53 2.57
N TYR A 76 14.77 10.06 3.32
CA TYR A 76 15.90 9.30 3.86
C TYR A 76 15.54 8.92 5.30
N ILE A 77 15.48 7.62 5.58
CA ILE A 77 14.93 7.11 6.85
C ILE A 77 16.06 6.62 7.75
N ASP A 78 17.02 5.89 7.20
CA ASP A 78 18.22 5.39 7.87
C ASP A 78 19.27 5.02 6.80
N GLN A 79 20.48 4.66 7.23
CA GLN A 79 21.54 4.23 6.31
C GLN A 79 21.08 3.06 5.43
N GLY A 80 20.95 3.32 4.13
CA GLY A 80 20.47 2.36 3.14
C GLY A 80 18.94 2.09 3.20
N CYS A 81 18.18 2.92 3.92
CA CYS A 81 16.72 2.86 3.97
C CYS A 81 16.14 4.18 3.46
N THR A 82 15.48 4.13 2.30
CA THR A 82 14.95 5.33 1.65
C THR A 82 13.61 5.04 0.97
N ASN A 83 12.80 6.09 0.83
CA ASN A 83 11.65 6.13 -0.06
C ASN A 83 11.89 7.25 -1.07
N LEU A 84 12.65 6.97 -2.13
CA LEU A 84 12.96 7.91 -3.21
C LEU A 84 12.16 7.55 -4.45
N ALA A 85 11.55 8.56 -5.09
CA ALA A 85 10.71 8.40 -6.27
C ALA A 85 9.62 7.31 -6.09
N THR A 86 9.09 7.19 -4.86
CA THR A 86 8.05 6.20 -4.55
C THR A 86 6.64 6.74 -4.78
N VAL A 87 5.72 5.82 -4.98
CA VAL A 87 4.28 6.07 -5.08
C VAL A 87 3.51 5.17 -4.12
N GLN A 88 2.33 5.62 -3.72
CA GLN A 88 1.29 4.78 -3.15
C GLN A 88 0.36 4.35 -4.27
N LEU A 89 0.36 3.07 -4.63
CA LEU A 89 -0.60 2.53 -5.59
C LEU A 89 -1.96 2.36 -4.92
N ALA A 90 -3.01 2.81 -5.58
CA ALA A 90 -4.40 2.64 -5.15
C ALA A 90 -5.12 1.57 -6.00
N ALA A 91 -4.83 1.52 -7.30
CA ALA A 91 -5.39 0.52 -8.19
C ALA A 91 -4.50 0.31 -9.42
N LEU A 92 -4.64 -0.86 -10.04
CA LEU A 92 -3.89 -1.29 -11.21
C LEU A 92 -4.83 -1.49 -12.41
N PRO A 93 -4.34 -1.33 -13.65
CA PRO A 93 -5.13 -1.60 -14.83
C PRO A 93 -5.32 -3.10 -15.04
N SER A 94 -6.47 -3.50 -15.59
CA SER A 94 -6.67 -4.78 -16.25
C SER A 94 -7.16 -4.56 -17.70
N ASP A 95 -7.47 -5.65 -18.42
CA ASP A 95 -8.06 -5.53 -19.77
C ASP A 95 -9.56 -5.17 -19.73
N ARG A 96 -10.24 -5.34 -18.59
CA ARG A 96 -11.71 -5.19 -18.48
C ARG A 96 -12.17 -4.38 -17.27
N SER A 97 -11.32 -4.23 -16.27
CA SER A 97 -11.66 -3.61 -14.98
C SER A 97 -10.45 -2.92 -14.36
N THR A 98 -10.65 -2.37 -13.19
CA THR A 98 -9.59 -1.87 -12.34
C THR A 98 -9.36 -2.90 -11.23
N LEU A 99 -8.11 -3.23 -10.97
CA LEU A 99 -7.70 -4.19 -9.95
C LEU A 99 -7.37 -3.44 -8.65
N GLY A 100 -7.91 -3.89 -7.53
CA GLY A 100 -7.48 -3.44 -6.21
C GLY A 100 -6.08 -3.96 -5.87
N VAL A 101 -5.39 -3.24 -4.99
CA VAL A 101 -4.15 -3.69 -4.36
C VAL A 101 -4.26 -3.38 -2.87
N SER A 102 -4.20 -4.40 -2.05
CA SER A 102 -4.34 -4.25 -0.61
C SER A 102 -3.03 -4.46 0.14
N ASN A 103 -2.89 -3.72 1.26
CA ASN A 103 -1.74 -3.76 2.17
C ASN A 103 -0.39 -3.42 1.49
N LEU A 104 -0.39 -2.61 0.42
CA LEU A 104 0.82 -2.17 -0.26
C LEU A 104 1.28 -0.81 0.28
N GLY A 105 2.52 -0.74 0.74
CA GLY A 105 3.18 0.49 1.17
C GLY A 105 3.84 1.25 0.00
N PRO A 106 4.80 2.14 0.30
CA PRO A 106 5.57 2.86 -0.72
C PRO A 106 6.30 1.91 -1.67
N VAL A 107 6.16 2.11 -2.98
CA VAL A 107 6.88 1.37 -4.02
C VAL A 107 7.56 2.36 -4.96
N THR A 108 8.79 2.06 -5.40
CA THR A 108 9.45 2.87 -6.43
C THR A 108 8.62 2.90 -7.71
N CYS A 109 8.66 4.02 -8.43
CA CYS A 109 7.86 4.19 -9.63
C CYS A 109 8.17 3.11 -10.68
N GLU A 110 9.44 2.78 -10.89
CA GLU A 110 9.83 1.76 -11.88
C GLU A 110 9.27 0.38 -11.55
N VAL A 111 9.34 -0.03 -10.28
CA VAL A 111 8.75 -1.31 -9.83
C VAL A 111 7.23 -1.28 -9.95
N SER A 112 6.60 -0.12 -9.69
CA SER A 112 5.15 0.06 -9.86
C SER A 112 4.69 -0.15 -11.30
N GLN A 113 5.47 0.34 -12.30
CA GLN A 113 5.18 0.12 -13.72
C GLN A 113 5.24 -1.38 -14.07
N VAL A 114 6.30 -2.05 -13.65
CA VAL A 114 6.48 -3.48 -13.91
C VAL A 114 5.40 -4.31 -13.21
N PHE A 115 5.04 -3.92 -11.99
CA PHE A 115 3.97 -4.57 -11.23
C PHE A 115 2.60 -4.39 -11.89
N ALA A 116 2.28 -3.19 -12.39
CA ALA A 116 1.06 -2.92 -13.14
C ALA A 116 0.99 -3.76 -14.44
N ALA A 117 2.10 -3.82 -15.18
CA ALA A 117 2.19 -4.65 -16.38
C ALA A 117 2.06 -6.15 -16.06
N TRP A 118 2.68 -6.63 -14.98
CA TRP A 118 2.55 -8.02 -14.54
C TRP A 118 1.13 -8.34 -14.08
N ALA A 119 0.50 -7.48 -13.29
CA ALA A 119 -0.87 -7.66 -12.85
C ALA A 119 -1.84 -7.82 -14.02
N ARG A 120 -1.75 -6.94 -15.02
CA ARG A 120 -2.61 -6.97 -16.21
C ARG A 120 -2.30 -8.14 -17.14
N PHE A 121 -1.05 -8.24 -17.61
CA PHE A 121 -0.68 -9.15 -18.70
C PHE A 121 -0.25 -10.54 -18.22
N GLY A 122 0.22 -10.63 -16.98
CA GLY A 122 0.65 -11.89 -16.37
C GLY A 122 -0.42 -12.53 -15.52
N VAL A 123 -1.02 -11.78 -14.59
CA VAL A 123 -1.90 -12.33 -13.56
C VAL A 123 -3.35 -12.38 -14.02
N ASP A 124 -3.96 -11.25 -14.39
CA ASP A 124 -5.39 -11.21 -14.75
C ASP A 124 -5.69 -12.11 -15.96
N ARG A 125 -4.85 -12.09 -16.98
CA ARG A 125 -5.04 -12.97 -18.15
C ARG A 125 -4.91 -14.45 -17.79
N ALA A 126 -3.93 -14.81 -16.96
CA ALA A 126 -3.78 -16.19 -16.49
C ALA A 126 -4.96 -16.63 -15.61
N ALA A 127 -5.47 -15.76 -14.76
CA ALA A 127 -6.65 -16.03 -13.94
C ALA A 127 -7.88 -16.34 -14.83
N ARG A 128 -8.15 -15.50 -15.84
CA ARG A 128 -9.24 -15.75 -16.80
C ARG A 128 -9.06 -17.04 -17.57
N GLN A 129 -7.85 -17.35 -18.01
CA GLN A 129 -7.58 -18.53 -18.85
C GLN A 129 -7.60 -19.83 -18.04
N ILE A 130 -7.01 -19.86 -16.85
CA ILE A 130 -6.82 -21.09 -16.08
C ILE A 130 -7.91 -21.29 -15.04
N LEU A 131 -8.36 -20.20 -14.39
CA LEU A 131 -9.34 -20.25 -13.31
C LEU A 131 -10.76 -19.88 -13.77
N GLY A 132 -10.93 -19.39 -15.02
CA GLY A 132 -12.21 -19.03 -15.60
C GLY A 132 -12.83 -17.73 -15.05
N SER A 133 -12.08 -16.98 -14.22
CA SER A 133 -12.52 -15.72 -13.62
C SER A 133 -11.39 -14.70 -13.63
N GLY A 134 -11.74 -13.43 -13.84
CA GLY A 134 -10.76 -12.34 -13.79
C GLY A 134 -10.30 -12.04 -12.39
N LEU A 135 -9.24 -11.24 -12.31
CA LEU A 135 -8.71 -10.75 -11.06
C LEU A 135 -9.51 -9.53 -10.58
N ARG A 136 -9.79 -9.46 -9.28
CA ARG A 136 -10.40 -8.31 -8.60
C ARG A 136 -9.40 -7.55 -7.74
N ASP A 137 -8.55 -8.29 -6.99
CA ASP A 137 -7.59 -7.69 -6.04
C ASP A 137 -6.32 -8.53 -5.95
N ILE A 138 -5.19 -7.87 -5.68
CA ILE A 138 -3.92 -8.49 -5.29
C ILE A 138 -3.64 -8.11 -3.84
N GLU A 139 -3.54 -9.10 -2.96
CA GLU A 139 -3.19 -8.91 -1.57
C GLU A 139 -1.68 -9.05 -1.38
N THR A 140 -1.09 -8.16 -0.58
CA THR A 140 0.34 -8.15 -0.30
C THR A 140 0.64 -8.19 1.20
N PHE A 141 1.86 -8.59 1.55
CA PHE A 141 2.42 -8.40 2.89
C PHE A 141 3.18 -7.07 3.00
N GLY A 142 3.18 -6.27 1.94
CA GLY A 142 3.79 -4.96 1.90
C GLY A 142 4.94 -4.85 0.91
N SER A 143 5.53 -3.64 0.88
CA SER A 143 6.63 -3.29 -0.02
C SER A 143 7.81 -2.67 0.71
N TYR A 144 7.58 -1.81 1.70
CA TYR A 144 8.64 -1.11 2.41
C TYR A 144 8.88 -1.69 3.81
N SER A 145 10.14 -2.03 4.09
CA SER A 145 10.61 -2.42 5.41
C SER A 145 12.11 -2.15 5.52
N CYS A 146 12.50 -1.26 6.44
CA CYS A 146 13.93 -0.97 6.70
C CYS A 146 14.58 -2.15 7.42
N ARG A 147 15.04 -3.13 6.64
CA ARG A 147 15.66 -4.36 7.15
C ARG A 147 16.75 -4.89 6.20
N ASN A 148 17.61 -5.72 6.72
CA ASN A 148 18.54 -6.48 5.90
C ASN A 148 17.90 -7.76 5.36
N VAL A 149 18.52 -8.34 4.33
CA VAL A 149 18.25 -9.71 3.93
C VAL A 149 18.62 -10.64 5.09
N ALA A 150 17.72 -11.57 5.41
CA ALA A 150 17.86 -12.48 6.55
C ALA A 150 19.25 -13.16 6.54
N GLY A 151 19.95 -13.10 7.67
CA GLY A 151 21.29 -13.69 7.86
C GLY A 151 22.43 -12.94 7.18
N THR A 152 22.23 -11.71 6.69
CA THR A 152 23.26 -10.91 6.03
C THR A 152 23.29 -9.46 6.53
N SER A 153 24.37 -8.73 6.23
CA SER A 153 24.48 -7.27 6.45
C SER A 153 23.94 -6.45 5.25
N ARG A 154 23.55 -7.09 4.13
CA ARG A 154 23.06 -6.43 2.93
C ARG A 154 21.61 -5.97 3.11
N ARG A 155 21.31 -4.74 2.76
CA ARG A 155 19.93 -4.22 2.74
C ARG A 155 19.07 -5.02 1.77
N SER A 156 17.83 -5.29 2.19
CA SER A 156 16.80 -5.89 1.35
C SER A 156 16.26 -4.85 0.35
N GLY A 157 15.74 -5.27 -0.79
CA GLY A 157 15.01 -4.38 -1.70
C GLY A 157 13.81 -3.70 -1.07
N HIS A 158 13.24 -4.28 -0.02
CA HIS A 158 12.21 -3.63 0.80
C HIS A 158 12.69 -2.35 1.48
N ALA A 159 13.98 -2.24 1.79
CA ALA A 159 14.54 -1.05 2.47
C ALA A 159 14.52 0.22 1.59
N THR A 160 14.28 0.06 0.29
CA THR A 160 14.16 1.17 -0.67
C THR A 160 12.80 1.20 -1.38
N GLY A 161 11.83 0.40 -0.94
CA GLY A 161 10.55 0.25 -1.63
C GLY A 161 10.65 -0.40 -3.02
N ALA A 162 11.75 -1.12 -3.28
CA ALA A 162 12.00 -1.76 -4.57
C ALA A 162 11.52 -3.22 -4.63
N ALA A 163 10.81 -3.71 -3.62
CA ALA A 163 10.28 -5.06 -3.57
C ALA A 163 8.82 -5.09 -3.10
N ILE A 164 8.08 -6.14 -3.49
CA ILE A 164 6.70 -6.40 -3.12
C ILE A 164 6.56 -7.88 -2.76
N ASP A 165 5.94 -8.17 -1.61
CA ASP A 165 5.61 -9.53 -1.18
C ASP A 165 4.13 -9.81 -1.45
N VAL A 166 3.82 -10.60 -2.49
CA VAL A 166 2.44 -10.91 -2.92
C VAL A 166 1.95 -12.18 -2.26
N SER A 167 0.87 -12.09 -1.47
CA SER A 167 0.37 -13.18 -0.63
C SER A 167 -0.85 -13.90 -1.20
N ALA A 168 -1.72 -13.20 -1.92
CA ALA A 168 -2.95 -13.79 -2.46
C ALA A 168 -3.52 -12.99 -3.64
N PHE A 169 -4.43 -13.64 -4.36
CA PHE A 169 -5.17 -13.14 -5.50
C PHE A 169 -6.66 -13.36 -5.27
N VAL A 170 -7.46 -12.31 -5.32
CA VAL A 170 -8.91 -12.38 -5.18
C VAL A 170 -9.54 -12.26 -6.57
N LEU A 171 -10.39 -13.20 -6.93
CA LEU A 171 -11.04 -13.26 -8.24
C LEU A 171 -12.37 -12.49 -8.25
N GLU A 172 -12.86 -12.15 -9.43
CA GLU A 172 -14.17 -11.50 -9.63
C GLU A 172 -15.33 -12.35 -9.10
N ASP A 173 -15.21 -13.68 -9.13
CA ASP A 173 -16.20 -14.64 -8.60
C ASP A 173 -16.13 -14.85 -7.07
N GLY A 174 -15.24 -14.15 -6.39
CA GLY A 174 -15.08 -14.18 -4.93
C GLY A 174 -14.07 -15.21 -4.41
N ARG A 175 -13.58 -16.13 -5.25
CA ARG A 175 -12.50 -17.05 -4.83
C ARG A 175 -11.24 -16.28 -4.47
N ARG A 176 -10.55 -16.78 -3.45
CA ARG A 176 -9.28 -16.23 -2.97
C ARG A 176 -8.19 -17.30 -3.07
N ILE A 177 -7.22 -17.08 -3.93
CA ILE A 177 -6.10 -17.97 -4.18
C ILE A 177 -4.89 -17.47 -3.39
N THR A 178 -4.50 -18.15 -2.33
CA THR A 178 -3.33 -17.78 -1.52
C THR A 178 -2.09 -18.48 -2.03
N VAL A 179 -0.95 -17.82 -1.98
CA VAL A 179 0.34 -18.45 -2.29
C VAL A 179 0.60 -19.60 -1.31
N ARG A 180 0.42 -19.36 -0.01
CA ARG A 180 0.61 -20.37 1.04
C ARG A 180 -0.20 -21.65 0.82
N GLY A 181 -1.49 -21.53 0.56
CA GLY A 181 -2.37 -22.70 0.42
C GLY A 181 -2.34 -23.31 -0.96
N GLY A 182 -2.20 -22.46 -2.00
CA GLY A 182 -2.30 -22.88 -3.39
C GLY A 182 -1.01 -23.44 -3.99
N TRP A 183 0.17 -23.06 -3.47
CA TRP A 183 1.45 -23.41 -4.09
C TRP A 183 1.71 -24.91 -4.18
N HIS A 184 1.48 -25.64 -3.10
CA HIS A 184 1.61 -27.09 -3.02
C HIS A 184 0.27 -27.79 -2.82
N GLY A 185 -0.69 -27.16 -2.11
CA GLY A 185 -1.91 -27.80 -1.61
C GLY A 185 -3.18 -27.49 -2.38
N GLY A 186 -3.20 -26.50 -3.27
CA GLY A 186 -4.40 -26.10 -4.03
C GLY A 186 -4.85 -27.12 -5.09
N THR A 187 -5.97 -26.81 -5.77
CA THR A 187 -6.40 -27.57 -6.95
C THR A 187 -5.33 -27.54 -8.05
N SER A 188 -5.44 -28.43 -9.04
CA SER A 188 -4.51 -28.43 -10.19
C SER A 188 -4.45 -27.07 -10.88
N ASN A 189 -5.60 -26.42 -11.07
CA ASN A 189 -5.69 -25.12 -11.74
C ASN A 189 -5.08 -24.00 -10.89
N GLU A 190 -5.25 -24.03 -9.55
CA GLU A 190 -4.62 -23.04 -8.66
C GLU A 190 -3.10 -23.17 -8.65
N ARG A 191 -2.59 -24.39 -8.60
CA ARG A 191 -1.15 -24.64 -8.71
C ARG A 191 -0.60 -24.20 -10.06
N GLU A 192 -1.29 -24.51 -11.16
CA GLU A 192 -0.91 -24.09 -12.50
C GLU A 192 -0.89 -22.56 -12.61
N PHE A 193 -1.96 -21.91 -12.16
CA PHE A 193 -2.05 -20.45 -12.13
C PHE A 193 -0.85 -19.84 -11.41
N LEU A 194 -0.56 -20.25 -10.18
CA LEU A 194 0.54 -19.71 -9.39
C LEU A 194 1.91 -19.91 -10.07
N ARG A 195 2.13 -21.06 -10.71
CA ARG A 195 3.36 -21.33 -11.46
C ARG A 195 3.46 -20.48 -12.75
N VAL A 196 2.34 -20.28 -13.44
CA VAL A 196 2.29 -19.43 -14.65
C VAL A 196 2.61 -17.98 -14.31
N ILE A 197 2.00 -17.43 -13.26
CA ILE A 197 2.23 -16.04 -12.86
C ILE A 197 3.65 -15.82 -12.32
N GLN A 198 4.23 -16.79 -11.60
CA GLN A 198 5.63 -16.75 -11.18
C GLN A 198 6.57 -16.70 -12.41
N ARG A 199 6.41 -17.59 -13.38
CA ARG A 199 7.21 -17.55 -14.61
C ARG A 199 7.02 -16.23 -15.38
N SER A 200 5.81 -15.66 -15.34
CA SER A 200 5.53 -14.35 -15.92
C SER A 200 6.24 -13.21 -15.17
N ALA A 201 6.33 -13.29 -13.84
CA ALA A 201 7.10 -12.35 -13.02
C ALA A 201 8.60 -12.43 -13.36
N CYS A 202 9.16 -13.62 -13.50
CA CYS A 202 10.57 -13.84 -13.85
C CYS A 202 11.01 -13.21 -15.19
N LYS A 203 10.06 -12.87 -16.06
CA LYS A 203 10.33 -12.15 -17.33
C LYS A 203 10.31 -10.63 -17.16
N ARG A 204 10.04 -10.10 -15.96
CA ARG A 204 9.81 -8.68 -15.71
C ARG A 204 10.61 -8.12 -14.55
N PHE A 205 10.76 -8.89 -13.50
CA PHE A 205 11.46 -8.47 -12.28
C PHE A 205 12.89 -9.00 -12.25
N ALA A 206 13.78 -8.26 -11.62
CA ALA A 206 15.19 -8.65 -11.46
C ALA A 206 15.36 -9.86 -10.52
N THR A 207 14.54 -9.92 -9.47
CA THR A 207 14.50 -11.04 -8.53
C THR A 207 13.07 -11.50 -8.33
N VAL A 208 12.85 -12.82 -8.39
CA VAL A 208 11.57 -13.46 -8.04
C VAL A 208 11.86 -14.67 -7.16
N LEU A 209 11.31 -14.67 -5.94
CA LEU A 209 11.44 -15.78 -5.00
C LEU A 209 10.06 -16.34 -4.71
N SER A 210 9.96 -17.66 -4.76
CA SER A 210 8.71 -18.40 -4.54
C SER A 210 8.82 -19.29 -3.30
N PRO A 211 7.74 -19.96 -2.88
CA PRO A 211 7.77 -20.94 -1.80
C PRO A 211 8.79 -22.07 -1.96
N ASP A 212 9.25 -22.33 -3.19
CA ASP A 212 10.28 -23.33 -3.44
C ASP A 212 11.70 -22.85 -3.08
N TYR A 213 11.89 -21.53 -2.87
CA TYR A 213 13.22 -20.99 -2.60
C TYR A 213 13.70 -21.31 -1.17
N ASN A 214 12.91 -20.97 -0.16
CA ASN A 214 13.22 -21.26 1.25
C ASN A 214 11.98 -21.03 2.15
N SER A 215 12.10 -21.39 3.42
CA SER A 215 11.03 -21.28 4.40
C SER A 215 10.54 -19.84 4.67
N ALA A 216 11.39 -18.84 4.45
CA ALA A 216 11.00 -17.42 4.63
C ALA A 216 10.00 -16.95 3.55
N HIS A 217 9.93 -17.64 2.40
CA HIS A 217 9.04 -17.32 1.29
C HIS A 217 7.88 -18.32 1.15
N HIS A 218 7.63 -19.16 2.17
CA HIS A 218 6.63 -20.26 2.09
C HIS A 218 5.19 -19.79 1.81
N ASP A 219 4.87 -18.54 1.99
CA ASP A 219 3.52 -17.96 1.95
C ASP A 219 3.32 -16.78 1.00
N HIS A 220 4.35 -16.40 0.24
CA HIS A 220 4.27 -15.29 -0.70
C HIS A 220 5.20 -15.46 -1.91
N LEU A 221 4.94 -14.66 -2.95
CA LEU A 221 5.87 -14.42 -4.04
C LEU A 221 6.56 -13.08 -3.77
N HIS A 222 7.88 -13.11 -3.55
CA HIS A 222 8.70 -11.90 -3.50
C HIS A 222 9.07 -11.48 -4.91
N VAL A 223 8.78 -10.25 -5.30
CA VAL A 223 9.19 -9.67 -6.59
C VAL A 223 9.97 -8.38 -6.32
N GLU A 224 11.15 -8.23 -6.95
CA GLU A 224 12.06 -7.13 -6.66
C GLU A 224 12.73 -6.59 -7.92
N GLY A 225 12.81 -5.26 -8.01
CA GLY A 225 13.52 -4.53 -9.07
C GLY A 225 12.93 -4.72 -10.46
N VAL A 226 13.55 -4.11 -11.44
CA VAL A 226 13.20 -4.24 -12.86
C VAL A 226 14.25 -5.13 -13.54
N ILE A 227 13.81 -6.05 -14.39
CA ILE A 227 14.72 -6.93 -15.11
C ILE A 227 15.70 -6.13 -15.98
N GLY A 228 16.98 -6.48 -15.87
CA GLY A 228 18.00 -6.06 -16.81
C GLY A 228 18.24 -7.13 -17.88
N SER A 229 19.46 -7.69 -17.90
CA SER A 229 19.82 -8.77 -18.82
C SER A 229 19.29 -10.15 -18.41
N SER A 230 19.09 -10.38 -17.11
CA SER A 230 18.61 -11.67 -16.57
C SER A 230 17.87 -11.47 -15.25
N SER A 231 17.04 -12.45 -14.88
CA SER A 231 16.33 -12.50 -13.61
C SER A 231 16.91 -13.59 -12.70
N TYR A 232 17.05 -13.28 -11.42
CA TYR A 232 17.24 -14.31 -10.38
C TYR A 232 15.88 -14.88 -9.98
N CYS A 233 15.50 -16.02 -10.57
CA CYS A 233 14.18 -16.62 -10.41
C CYS A 233 14.32 -17.98 -9.70
N ARG A 234 13.73 -18.12 -8.50
CA ARG A 234 13.78 -19.32 -7.64
C ARG A 234 12.40 -19.65 -7.04
#